data_a53330ca2939490b76008d2254580cb9
#
_entry.id   a53330ca2939490b76008d2254580cb9
#
_cell.length_a   1.000
_cell.length_b   1.000
_cell.length_c   1.000
_cell.angle_alpha   90.00
_cell.angle_beta   90.00
_cell.angle_gamma   90.00
#
_symmetry.space_group_name_H-M   'P 1'
#
loop_
_entity.id
_entity.type
_entity.pdbx_description
1 polymer ?
#
loop_
_entity_poly.entity_id
_entity_poly.type
_entity_poly.pdbx_seq_one_letter_code
_entity_poly.pdbx_strand_id
1 'polypeptide(L)'
;MKIAELSRRTGVTRTTIRWYEQAGVLPKPSRRPNGYRDYDTSDLARLRLVASFRRLGVEPIHAGRLARLCVEGGSIDSDLTPLLAQQHLEIARQRADLERLESELIDLELTIVAAQRRSIGKELLVTDQPIRVLFVCTHNSARSQIAEALLSHFGGTDFEVVSAGTESGTVNPFTVRALAEMGIDWSAARSKAVGPYLTEHFDYVITVCDRAREACPVFPGAVNSLHWGLDDPAEVEGTETEKLAAFRRTGLEVSARVRPFIEVALRAAGRTRRAALVS
;
A
#
# COMPACT_ATOMS: atom_id res chain seq x y z
N MET A 1 37.62 3.40 13.22
CA MET A 1 36.70 2.53 14.06
C MET A 1 37.01 1.05 13.85
N LYS A 2 36.57 0.17 14.77
CA LYS A 2 36.73 -1.29 14.64
C LYS A 2 35.67 -1.89 13.68
N ILE A 3 35.97 -3.03 13.04
CA ILE A 3 35.04 -3.74 12.14
C ILE A 3 33.68 -4.05 12.78
N ALA A 4 33.62 -4.30 14.09
CA ALA A 4 32.39 -4.55 14.80
C ALA A 4 31.47 -3.31 14.84
N GLU A 5 32.05 -2.13 14.97
CA GLU A 5 31.36 -0.86 14.94
C GLU A 5 30.86 -0.53 13.53
N LEU A 6 31.72 -0.75 12.52
CA LEU A 6 31.37 -0.58 11.12
C LEU A 6 30.19 -1.49 10.72
N SER A 7 30.23 -2.77 11.11
CA SER A 7 29.16 -3.75 10.90
C SER A 7 27.84 -3.30 11.54
N ARG A 8 27.86 -2.87 12.78
CA ARG A 8 26.66 -2.40 13.49
C ARG A 8 26.02 -1.17 12.82
N ARG A 9 26.86 -0.20 12.37
CA ARG A 9 26.39 1.05 11.74
C ARG A 9 25.86 0.88 10.33
N THR A 10 26.22 -0.20 9.64
CA THR A 10 25.87 -0.42 8.23
C THR A 10 24.91 -1.59 8.03
N GLY A 11 24.70 -2.43 9.06
CA GLY A 11 23.92 -3.67 8.96
C GLY A 11 24.63 -4.79 8.15
N VAL A 12 25.86 -4.53 7.65
CA VAL A 12 26.63 -5.52 6.87
C VAL A 12 27.45 -6.40 7.82
N THR A 13 27.42 -7.73 7.63
CA THR A 13 28.12 -8.65 8.50
C THR A 13 29.64 -8.49 8.40
N ARG A 14 30.38 -8.79 9.49
CA ARG A 14 31.85 -8.71 9.48
C ARG A 14 32.49 -9.61 8.42
N THR A 15 31.87 -10.75 8.14
CA THR A 15 32.31 -11.68 7.09
C THR A 15 32.17 -11.06 5.71
N THR A 16 31.02 -10.43 5.43
CA THR A 16 30.77 -9.74 4.17
C THR A 16 31.71 -8.55 3.98
N ILE A 17 32.00 -7.78 5.05
CA ILE A 17 32.96 -6.66 4.99
C ILE A 17 34.36 -7.19 4.58
N ARG A 18 34.83 -8.27 5.21
CA ARG A 18 36.12 -8.88 4.87
C ARG A 18 36.15 -9.39 3.43
N TRP A 19 35.05 -9.99 2.99
CA TRP A 19 34.94 -10.44 1.61
C TRP A 19 34.98 -9.25 0.63
N TYR A 20 34.30 -8.14 0.94
CA TYR A 20 34.37 -6.92 0.13
C TYR A 20 35.79 -6.34 0.04
N GLU A 21 36.57 -6.39 1.12
CA GLU A 21 37.99 -6.01 1.11
C GLU A 21 38.84 -6.92 0.20
N GLN A 22 38.60 -8.25 0.30
CA GLN A 22 39.34 -9.24 -0.51
C GLN A 22 38.97 -9.17 -1.98
N ALA A 23 37.70 -8.97 -2.29
CA ALA A 23 37.17 -8.87 -3.65
C ALA A 23 37.41 -7.48 -4.31
N GLY A 24 38.02 -6.52 -3.60
CA GLY A 24 38.27 -5.18 -4.11
C GLY A 24 37.03 -4.27 -4.22
N VAL A 25 35.91 -4.69 -3.63
CA VAL A 25 34.68 -3.89 -3.53
C VAL A 25 34.90 -2.70 -2.58
N LEU A 26 35.62 -2.92 -1.49
CA LEU A 26 36.10 -1.88 -0.58
C LEU A 26 37.63 -1.79 -0.64
N PRO A 27 38.19 -0.58 -0.42
CA PRO A 27 39.63 -0.45 -0.24
C PRO A 27 40.09 -1.22 1.00
N LYS A 28 41.36 -1.63 1.01
CA LYS A 28 41.96 -2.24 2.21
C LYS A 28 42.04 -1.18 3.31
N PRO A 29 41.51 -1.45 4.52
CA PRO A 29 41.53 -0.50 5.61
C PRO A 29 42.96 -0.25 6.11
N SER A 30 43.19 0.89 6.69
CA SER A 30 44.41 1.16 7.42
C SER A 30 44.58 0.18 8.60
N ARG A 31 45.80 0.05 9.08
CA ARG A 31 46.08 -0.79 10.27
C ARG A 31 46.68 0.04 11.37
N ARG A 32 46.26 -0.20 12.59
CA ARG A 32 46.87 0.36 13.80
C ARG A 32 48.25 -0.24 14.05
N PRO A 33 49.12 0.38 14.87
CA PRO A 33 50.40 -0.18 15.24
C PRO A 33 50.32 -1.63 15.80
N ASN A 34 49.19 -2.00 16.40
CA ASN A 34 48.92 -3.33 16.92
C ASN A 34 48.41 -4.33 15.87
N GLY A 35 48.45 -3.98 14.59
CA GLY A 35 48.05 -4.81 13.45
C GLY A 35 46.55 -4.90 13.18
N TYR A 36 45.69 -4.37 14.04
CA TYR A 36 44.24 -4.41 13.86
C TYR A 36 43.78 -3.41 12.78
N ARG A 37 42.74 -3.82 12.00
CA ARG A 37 42.08 -2.98 11.00
C ARG A 37 41.47 -1.74 11.66
N ASP A 38 41.67 -0.60 11.04
CA ASP A 38 41.09 0.68 11.45
C ASP A 38 40.35 1.33 10.26
N TYR A 39 39.08 1.57 10.44
CA TYR A 39 38.21 2.15 9.42
C TYR A 39 37.89 3.61 9.78
N ASP A 40 37.85 4.46 8.81
CA ASP A 40 37.54 5.87 8.95
C ASP A 40 36.07 6.18 8.58
N THR A 41 35.74 7.47 8.48
CA THR A 41 34.40 7.95 8.08
C THR A 41 34.13 7.71 6.61
N SER A 42 35.14 7.76 5.76
CA SER A 42 35.02 7.48 4.33
C SER A 42 34.71 6.02 4.07
N ASP A 43 35.31 5.10 4.82
CA ASP A 43 35.00 3.67 4.75
C ASP A 43 33.54 3.40 5.16
N LEU A 44 33.05 4.09 6.19
CA LEU A 44 31.64 4.00 6.61
C LEU A 44 30.71 4.51 5.49
N ALA A 45 31.03 5.63 4.88
CA ALA A 45 30.23 6.20 3.79
C ALA A 45 30.22 5.27 2.57
N ARG A 46 31.39 4.76 2.15
CA ARG A 46 31.50 3.80 1.05
C ARG A 46 30.69 2.54 1.31
N LEU A 47 30.81 1.95 2.49
CA LEU A 47 30.08 0.71 2.82
C LEU A 47 28.56 0.91 2.88
N ARG A 48 28.09 2.06 3.34
CA ARG A 48 26.66 2.42 3.28
C ARG A 48 26.15 2.50 1.85
N LEU A 49 26.90 3.15 0.96
CA LEU A 49 26.57 3.23 -0.47
C LEU A 49 26.59 1.85 -1.12
N VAL A 50 27.63 1.04 -0.88
CA VAL A 50 27.69 -0.35 -1.38
C VAL A 50 26.46 -1.14 -0.91
N ALA A 51 26.09 -1.05 0.37
CA ALA A 51 24.92 -1.74 0.89
C ALA A 51 23.62 -1.25 0.23
N SER A 52 23.50 0.03 -0.06
CA SER A 52 22.34 0.59 -0.76
C SER A 52 22.27 0.12 -2.22
N PHE A 53 23.37 0.17 -2.97
CA PHE A 53 23.44 -0.35 -4.34
C PHE A 53 23.15 -1.86 -4.40
N ARG A 54 23.63 -2.63 -3.41
CA ARG A 54 23.34 -4.07 -3.34
C ARG A 54 21.86 -4.37 -3.11
N ARG A 55 21.16 -3.56 -2.33
CA ARG A 55 19.69 -3.67 -2.17
C ARG A 55 18.94 -3.38 -3.47
N LEU A 56 19.51 -2.54 -4.33
CA LEU A 56 18.97 -2.26 -5.66
C LEU A 56 19.39 -3.28 -6.73
N GLY A 57 20.02 -4.41 -6.35
CA GLY A 57 20.42 -5.46 -7.28
C GLY A 57 21.74 -5.22 -8.00
N VAL A 58 22.45 -4.11 -7.74
CA VAL A 58 23.76 -3.82 -8.38
C VAL A 58 24.82 -4.85 -7.94
N GLU A 59 25.56 -5.41 -8.87
CA GLU A 59 26.64 -6.35 -8.54
C GLU A 59 27.71 -5.77 -7.62
N PRO A 60 28.34 -6.57 -6.72
CA PRO A 60 29.26 -6.07 -5.70
C PRO A 60 30.40 -5.20 -6.24
N ILE A 61 31.02 -5.61 -7.33
CA ILE A 61 32.16 -4.88 -7.92
C ILE A 61 31.71 -3.52 -8.46
N HIS A 62 30.60 -3.47 -9.17
CA HIS A 62 30.00 -2.23 -9.66
C HIS A 62 29.56 -1.32 -8.52
N ALA A 63 28.93 -1.88 -7.47
CA ALA A 63 28.55 -1.14 -6.27
C ALA A 63 29.76 -0.50 -5.57
N GLY A 64 30.89 -1.23 -5.50
CA GLY A 64 32.14 -0.71 -4.94
C GLY A 64 32.74 0.42 -5.76
N ARG A 65 32.72 0.30 -7.11
CA ARG A 65 33.17 1.35 -8.03
C ARG A 65 32.34 2.62 -7.88
N LEU A 66 31.01 2.49 -7.91
CA LEU A 66 30.07 3.61 -7.74
C LEU A 66 30.23 4.29 -6.39
N ALA A 67 30.31 3.52 -5.31
CA ALA A 67 30.51 4.05 -3.96
C ALA A 67 31.84 4.83 -3.83
N ARG A 68 32.88 4.40 -4.52
CA ARG A 68 34.16 5.11 -4.57
C ARG A 68 34.01 6.45 -5.28
N LEU A 69 33.40 6.47 -6.47
CA LEU A 69 33.16 7.70 -7.22
C LEU A 69 32.33 8.71 -6.42
N CYS A 70 31.29 8.25 -5.71
CA CYS A 70 30.46 9.11 -4.85
C CYS A 70 31.25 9.75 -3.71
N VAL A 71 32.20 9.02 -3.11
CA VAL A 71 32.96 9.52 -1.94
C VAL A 71 34.17 10.36 -2.36
N GLU A 72 34.80 10.04 -3.48
CA GLU A 72 36.02 10.70 -3.98
C GLU A 72 35.75 11.85 -4.96
N GLY A 73 34.46 12.08 -5.31
CA GLY A 73 34.06 13.25 -6.11
C GLY A 73 34.27 13.07 -7.63
N GLY A 74 34.23 11.82 -8.13
CA GLY A 74 34.29 11.53 -9.57
C GLY A 74 33.00 11.81 -10.32
N SER A 75 33.05 11.94 -11.65
CA SER A 75 31.85 12.05 -12.50
C SER A 75 31.11 10.73 -12.54
N ILE A 76 29.85 10.74 -12.12
CA ILE A 76 29.00 9.56 -11.93
C ILE A 76 27.93 9.47 -13.04
N ASP A 77 27.69 10.54 -13.76
CA ASP A 77 26.51 10.73 -14.61
C ASP A 77 26.36 9.67 -15.72
N SER A 78 27.46 9.19 -16.31
CA SER A 78 27.39 8.22 -17.41
C SER A 78 27.01 6.80 -16.98
N ASP A 79 27.37 6.40 -15.76
CA ASP A 79 27.25 5.00 -15.31
C ASP A 79 26.05 4.79 -14.36
N LEU A 80 25.70 5.80 -13.55
CA LEU A 80 24.69 5.68 -12.50
C LEU A 80 23.28 6.01 -12.98
N THR A 81 23.13 7.05 -13.80
CA THR A 81 21.81 7.50 -14.28
C THR A 81 21.05 6.42 -15.05
N PRO A 82 21.67 5.71 -16.03
CA PRO A 82 21.01 4.60 -16.73
C PRO A 82 20.64 3.45 -15.79
N LEU A 83 21.50 3.12 -14.83
CA LEU A 83 21.27 2.06 -13.87
C LEU A 83 20.07 2.36 -12.96
N LEU A 84 19.97 3.59 -12.41
CA LEU A 84 18.84 4.01 -11.60
C LEU A 84 17.56 4.03 -12.42
N ALA A 85 17.61 4.51 -13.67
CA ALA A 85 16.47 4.49 -14.57
C ALA A 85 15.95 3.06 -14.83
N GLN A 86 16.87 2.12 -15.06
CA GLN A 86 16.53 0.71 -15.23
C GLN A 86 15.88 0.12 -13.96
N GLN A 87 16.40 0.44 -12.78
CA GLN A 87 15.81 -0.03 -11.51
C GLN A 87 14.43 0.59 -11.26
N HIS A 88 14.22 1.85 -11.62
CA HIS A 88 12.91 2.47 -11.55
C HIS A 88 11.89 1.79 -12.46
N LEU A 89 12.29 1.42 -13.69
CA LEU A 89 11.44 0.66 -14.62
C LEU A 89 11.09 -0.73 -14.08
N GLU A 90 12.07 -1.42 -13.49
CA GLU A 90 11.84 -2.74 -12.89
C GLU A 90 10.87 -2.68 -11.69
N ILE A 91 11.05 -1.70 -10.80
CA ILE A 91 10.13 -1.46 -9.69
C ILE A 91 8.72 -1.12 -10.20
N ALA A 92 8.62 -0.32 -11.26
CA ALA A 92 7.33 0.02 -11.86
C ALA A 92 6.64 -1.23 -12.46
N ARG A 93 7.40 -2.12 -13.10
CA ARG A 93 6.89 -3.41 -13.59
C ARG A 93 6.37 -4.28 -12.45
N GLN A 94 7.18 -4.47 -11.42
CA GLN A 94 6.79 -5.30 -10.26
C GLN A 94 5.53 -4.77 -9.58
N ARG A 95 5.39 -3.45 -9.47
CA ARG A 95 4.15 -2.82 -8.96
C ARG A 95 2.95 -3.13 -9.84
N ALA A 96 3.07 -2.96 -11.14
CA ALA A 96 1.98 -3.27 -12.08
C ALA A 96 1.59 -4.77 -12.05
N ASP A 97 2.56 -5.67 -11.90
CA ASP A 97 2.31 -7.09 -11.77
C ASP A 97 1.59 -7.43 -10.45
N LEU A 98 1.96 -6.79 -9.34
CA LEU A 98 1.29 -6.95 -8.05
C LEU A 98 -0.15 -6.41 -8.10
N GLU A 99 -0.37 -5.24 -8.68
CA GLU A 99 -1.72 -4.67 -8.87
C GLU A 99 -2.62 -5.59 -9.72
N ARG A 100 -2.04 -6.22 -10.76
CA ARG A 100 -2.78 -7.20 -11.56
C ARG A 100 -3.14 -8.44 -10.74
N LEU A 101 -2.20 -9.00 -9.97
CA LEU A 101 -2.44 -10.16 -9.11
C LEU A 101 -3.48 -9.87 -8.02
N GLU A 102 -3.45 -8.67 -7.42
CA GLU A 102 -4.50 -8.24 -6.48
C GLU A 102 -5.87 -8.22 -7.15
N SER A 103 -5.97 -7.70 -8.38
CA SER A 103 -7.23 -7.71 -9.13
C SER A 103 -7.71 -9.13 -9.44
N GLU A 104 -6.81 -10.02 -9.84
CA GLU A 104 -7.12 -11.43 -10.10
C GLU A 104 -7.58 -12.17 -8.83
N LEU A 105 -6.97 -11.86 -7.67
CA LEU A 105 -7.38 -12.42 -6.37
C LEU A 105 -8.79 -11.98 -5.98
N ILE A 106 -9.10 -10.69 -6.14
CA ILE A 106 -10.45 -10.16 -5.89
C ILE A 106 -11.47 -10.85 -6.79
N ASP A 107 -11.18 -11.01 -8.08
CA ASP A 107 -12.03 -11.71 -9.05
C ASP A 107 -12.27 -13.17 -8.64
N LEU A 108 -11.22 -13.85 -8.19
CA LEU A 108 -11.30 -15.25 -7.73
C LEU A 108 -12.13 -15.38 -6.44
N GLU A 109 -11.89 -14.55 -5.44
CA GLU A 109 -12.66 -14.54 -4.19
C GLU A 109 -14.15 -14.35 -4.47
N LEU A 110 -14.51 -13.40 -5.33
CA LEU A 110 -15.89 -13.10 -5.68
C LEU A 110 -16.51 -14.23 -6.53
N THR A 111 -15.73 -14.89 -7.38
CA THR A 111 -16.16 -16.07 -8.14
C THR A 111 -16.48 -17.24 -7.22
N ILE A 112 -15.65 -17.50 -6.20
CA ILE A 112 -15.87 -18.53 -5.19
C ILE A 112 -17.16 -18.25 -4.40
N VAL A 113 -17.36 -17.02 -3.98
CA VAL A 113 -18.57 -16.59 -3.26
C VAL A 113 -19.82 -16.77 -4.12
N ALA A 114 -19.77 -16.39 -5.40
CA ALA A 114 -20.88 -16.61 -6.34
C ALA A 114 -21.18 -18.10 -6.59
N ALA A 115 -20.14 -18.95 -6.59
CA ALA A 115 -20.30 -20.39 -6.72
C ALA A 115 -20.94 -21.01 -5.45
N GLN A 116 -20.55 -20.58 -4.26
CA GLN A 116 -21.14 -21.01 -3.00
C GLN A 116 -22.63 -20.63 -2.89
N ARG A 117 -23.04 -19.43 -3.35
CA ARG A 117 -24.44 -19.01 -3.43
C ARG A 117 -25.27 -19.92 -4.33
N ARG A 118 -24.74 -20.35 -5.49
CA ARG A 118 -25.43 -21.29 -6.41
C ARG A 118 -25.60 -22.65 -5.78
N SER A 119 -24.67 -23.15 -4.98
CA SER A 119 -24.72 -24.41 -4.29
C SER A 119 -25.80 -24.49 -3.19
N ILE A 120 -26.20 -23.34 -2.61
CA ILE A 120 -27.18 -23.26 -1.52
C ILE A 120 -28.63 -23.21 -2.04
N GLY A 121 -28.87 -23.32 -3.36
CA GLY A 121 -30.21 -23.49 -3.95
C GLY A 121 -31.18 -22.31 -3.70
N LYS A 122 -30.67 -21.11 -3.41
CA LYS A 122 -31.50 -19.92 -3.39
C LYS A 122 -31.63 -19.37 -4.80
N GLU A 123 -32.79 -19.58 -5.39
CA GLU A 123 -33.27 -18.84 -6.56
C GLU A 123 -33.08 -17.35 -6.27
N LEU A 124 -32.03 -16.73 -6.88
CA LEU A 124 -31.81 -15.30 -6.75
C LEU A 124 -32.96 -14.61 -7.50
N LEU A 125 -33.96 -14.17 -6.75
CA LEU A 125 -34.78 -13.05 -7.20
C LEU A 125 -33.80 -11.90 -7.48
N VAL A 126 -33.68 -11.49 -8.73
CA VAL A 126 -32.98 -10.26 -9.12
C VAL A 126 -33.70 -9.13 -8.40
N THR A 127 -33.22 -8.78 -7.21
CA THR A 127 -33.80 -7.68 -6.44
C THR A 127 -33.32 -6.39 -7.06
N ASP A 128 -34.24 -5.51 -7.32
CA ASP A 128 -33.94 -4.13 -7.80
C ASP A 128 -33.34 -3.23 -6.68
N GLN A 129 -33.06 -3.85 -5.54
CA GLN A 129 -32.46 -3.23 -4.36
C GLN A 129 -30.95 -3.01 -4.58
N PRO A 130 -30.39 -1.88 -4.17
CA PRO A 130 -28.97 -1.60 -4.26
C PRO A 130 -28.13 -2.65 -3.49
N ILE A 131 -26.94 -2.91 -3.97
CA ILE A 131 -25.96 -3.78 -3.28
C ILE A 131 -25.46 -3.01 -2.05
N ARG A 132 -25.68 -3.54 -0.85
CA ARG A 132 -25.31 -2.89 0.40
C ARG A 132 -23.89 -3.24 0.81
N VAL A 133 -23.04 -2.21 0.94
CA VAL A 133 -21.61 -2.36 1.26
C VAL A 133 -21.25 -1.54 2.50
N LEU A 134 -20.60 -2.21 3.47
CA LEU A 134 -20.07 -1.56 4.66
C LEU A 134 -18.52 -1.60 4.63
N PHE A 135 -17.90 -0.43 4.67
CA PHE A 135 -16.46 -0.31 4.88
C PHE A 135 -16.13 -0.11 6.36
N VAL A 136 -15.22 -0.91 6.91
CA VAL A 136 -14.84 -0.84 8.32
C VAL A 136 -13.36 -0.52 8.47
N CYS A 137 -13.03 0.50 9.27
CA CYS A 137 -11.68 0.80 9.74
C CYS A 137 -11.68 1.06 11.24
N THR A 138 -10.57 1.51 11.83
CA THR A 138 -10.50 1.80 13.26
C THR A 138 -11.35 3.03 13.65
N HIS A 139 -11.07 4.20 13.06
CA HIS A 139 -11.64 5.48 13.51
C HIS A 139 -12.69 6.07 12.58
N ASN A 140 -12.97 5.46 11.43
CA ASN A 140 -13.83 6.03 10.37
C ASN A 140 -13.46 7.48 10.01
N SER A 141 -12.16 7.72 9.87
CA SER A 141 -11.56 9.06 9.70
C SER A 141 -11.00 9.29 8.30
N ALA A 142 -10.37 8.27 7.70
CA ALA A 142 -9.66 8.36 6.43
C ALA A 142 -10.05 7.21 5.48
N ARG A 143 -9.41 6.04 5.60
CA ARG A 143 -9.50 4.92 4.66
C ARG A 143 -10.92 4.49 4.32
N SER A 144 -11.76 4.21 5.31
CA SER A 144 -13.15 3.80 5.10
C SER A 144 -14.03 4.93 4.56
N GLN A 145 -13.76 6.19 4.93
CA GLN A 145 -14.43 7.37 4.39
C GLN A 145 -14.10 7.55 2.89
N ILE A 146 -12.83 7.39 2.52
CA ILE A 146 -12.39 7.45 1.12
C ILE A 146 -13.06 6.32 0.33
N ALA A 147 -13.14 5.12 0.89
CA ALA A 147 -13.77 3.98 0.23
C ALA A 147 -15.28 4.17 0.05
N GLU A 148 -15.99 4.67 1.06
CA GLU A 148 -17.41 5.03 0.96
C GLU A 148 -17.64 6.06 -0.15
N ALA A 149 -16.86 7.15 -0.16
CA ALA A 149 -16.98 8.21 -1.13
C ALA A 149 -16.78 7.73 -2.57
N LEU A 150 -15.71 6.96 -2.78
CA LEU A 150 -15.34 6.47 -4.12
C LEU A 150 -16.32 5.41 -4.63
N LEU A 151 -16.76 4.47 -3.79
CA LEU A 151 -17.74 3.47 -4.23
C LEU A 151 -19.11 4.11 -4.46
N SER A 152 -19.54 5.06 -3.64
CA SER A 152 -20.78 5.83 -3.87
C SER A 152 -20.71 6.61 -5.18
N HIS A 153 -19.57 7.26 -5.46
CA HIS A 153 -19.38 8.04 -6.67
C HIS A 153 -19.35 7.17 -7.95
N PHE A 154 -18.59 6.10 -7.94
CA PHE A 154 -18.42 5.24 -9.13
C PHE A 154 -19.54 4.20 -9.29
N GLY A 155 -20.12 3.72 -8.20
CA GLY A 155 -21.17 2.71 -8.20
C GLY A 155 -22.57 3.28 -8.42
N GLY A 156 -22.76 4.58 -8.16
CA GLY A 156 -24.05 5.26 -8.34
C GLY A 156 -25.19 4.60 -7.58
N THR A 157 -26.36 4.53 -8.19
CA THR A 157 -27.58 3.97 -7.59
C THR A 157 -27.57 2.44 -7.46
N ASP A 158 -26.60 1.76 -8.05
CA ASP A 158 -26.48 0.31 -7.93
C ASP A 158 -25.94 -0.13 -6.56
N PHE A 159 -25.37 0.80 -5.79
CA PHE A 159 -24.78 0.53 -4.48
C PHE A 159 -25.34 1.46 -3.40
N GLU A 160 -25.64 0.90 -2.23
CA GLU A 160 -25.85 1.61 -0.99
C GLU A 160 -24.62 1.42 -0.11
N VAL A 161 -23.83 2.48 0.08
CA VAL A 161 -22.51 2.38 0.70
C VAL A 161 -22.50 3.10 2.03
N VAL A 162 -21.96 2.44 3.04
CA VAL A 162 -21.76 2.99 4.38
C VAL A 162 -20.33 2.72 4.83
N SER A 163 -19.75 3.61 5.62
CA SER A 163 -18.51 3.31 6.35
C SER A 163 -18.70 3.49 7.86
N ALA A 164 -17.94 2.73 8.65
CA ALA A 164 -17.96 2.82 10.10
C ALA A 164 -16.59 2.54 10.71
N GLY A 165 -16.41 2.91 11.98
CA GLY A 165 -15.21 2.64 12.75
C GLY A 165 -15.49 1.72 13.95
N THR A 166 -14.52 0.89 14.32
CA THR A 166 -14.57 0.13 15.57
C THR A 166 -14.48 1.05 16.80
N GLU A 167 -13.91 2.23 16.61
CA GLU A 167 -13.81 3.32 17.58
C GLU A 167 -14.43 4.59 16.98
N SER A 168 -14.94 5.48 17.85
CA SER A 168 -15.46 6.78 17.41
C SER A 168 -14.32 7.76 17.12
N GLY A 169 -14.46 8.53 16.04
CA GLY A 169 -13.46 9.51 15.62
C GLY A 169 -14.10 10.73 14.98
N THR A 170 -13.30 11.49 14.26
CA THR A 170 -13.73 12.60 13.41
C THR A 170 -13.14 12.40 12.02
N VAL A 171 -13.83 12.86 10.98
CA VAL A 171 -13.32 12.80 9.61
C VAL A 171 -12.08 13.69 9.50
N ASN A 172 -11.00 13.13 8.98
CA ASN A 172 -9.75 13.87 8.83
C ASN A 172 -9.91 14.94 7.74
N PRO A 173 -9.50 16.20 7.97
CA PRO A 173 -9.60 17.27 6.97
C PRO A 173 -8.90 16.96 5.65
N PHE A 174 -7.81 16.19 5.67
CA PHE A 174 -7.12 15.76 4.46
C PHE A 174 -7.93 14.75 3.64
N THR A 175 -8.81 13.95 4.28
CA THR A 175 -9.79 13.10 3.57
C THR A 175 -10.69 13.96 2.68
N VAL A 176 -11.28 15.00 3.25
CA VAL A 176 -12.19 15.90 2.53
C VAL A 176 -11.45 16.62 1.40
N ARG A 177 -10.24 17.13 1.67
CA ARG A 177 -9.42 17.81 0.66
C ARG A 177 -9.02 16.89 -0.51
N ALA A 178 -8.56 15.69 -0.21
CA ALA A 178 -8.15 14.72 -1.23
C ALA A 178 -9.33 14.29 -2.12
N LEU A 179 -10.51 14.08 -1.55
CA LEU A 179 -11.73 13.76 -2.29
C LEU A 179 -12.23 14.94 -3.12
N ALA A 180 -12.16 16.17 -2.60
CA ALA A 180 -12.50 17.39 -3.36
C ALA A 180 -11.63 17.56 -4.61
N GLU A 181 -10.33 17.23 -4.54
CA GLU A 181 -9.43 17.23 -5.71
C GLU A 181 -9.80 16.16 -6.76
N MET A 182 -10.47 15.10 -6.33
CA MET A 182 -11.03 14.06 -7.22
C MET A 182 -12.45 14.42 -7.74
N GLY A 183 -12.94 15.62 -7.42
CA GLY A 183 -14.27 16.09 -7.82
C GLY A 183 -15.42 15.56 -6.96
N ILE A 184 -15.13 15.03 -5.76
CA ILE A 184 -16.12 14.46 -4.84
C ILE A 184 -16.30 15.38 -3.63
N ASP A 185 -17.49 15.96 -3.47
CA ASP A 185 -17.82 16.72 -2.26
C ASP A 185 -18.12 15.77 -1.10
N TRP A 186 -17.25 15.83 -0.08
CA TRP A 186 -17.36 15.03 1.15
C TRP A 186 -17.37 15.89 2.41
N SER A 187 -17.72 17.17 2.28
CA SER A 187 -17.69 18.17 3.35
C SER A 187 -18.70 17.90 4.48
N ALA A 188 -19.82 17.27 4.15
CA ALA A 188 -20.87 16.91 5.12
C ALA A 188 -20.61 15.58 5.84
N ALA A 189 -19.54 14.87 5.53
CA ALA A 189 -19.26 13.54 6.08
C ALA A 189 -19.03 13.56 7.61
N ARG A 190 -19.47 12.50 8.25
CA ARG A 190 -19.30 12.29 9.69
C ARG A 190 -18.75 10.90 9.96
N SER A 191 -17.93 10.79 11.00
CA SER A 191 -17.49 9.50 11.51
C SER A 191 -18.67 8.78 12.19
N LYS A 192 -18.80 7.49 11.88
CA LYS A 192 -19.88 6.61 12.35
C LYS A 192 -19.27 5.43 13.11
N ALA A 193 -19.84 5.08 14.27
CA ALA A 193 -19.46 3.88 15.01
C ALA A 193 -20.07 2.63 14.37
N VAL A 194 -19.38 1.49 14.44
CA VAL A 194 -19.82 0.22 13.84
C VAL A 194 -21.02 -0.41 14.56
N GLY A 195 -21.20 -0.12 15.85
CA GLY A 195 -22.23 -0.75 16.69
C GLY A 195 -23.64 -0.81 16.07
N PRO A 196 -24.22 0.29 15.58
CA PRO A 196 -25.55 0.29 14.96
C PRO A 196 -25.68 -0.65 13.75
N TYR A 197 -24.59 -0.88 13.03
CA TYR A 197 -24.59 -1.67 11.79
C TYR A 197 -24.43 -3.18 12.01
N LEU A 198 -24.16 -3.63 13.24
CA LEU A 198 -23.93 -5.06 13.53
C LEU A 198 -25.17 -5.95 13.30
N THR A 199 -26.36 -5.37 13.39
CA THR A 199 -27.64 -6.07 13.19
C THR A 199 -28.22 -5.87 11.80
N GLU A 200 -27.57 -5.03 10.98
CA GLU A 200 -28.01 -4.78 9.61
C GLU A 200 -27.48 -5.82 8.63
N HIS A 201 -28.21 -5.99 7.54
CA HIS A 201 -27.79 -6.86 6.45
C HIS A 201 -26.93 -6.09 5.46
N PHE A 202 -25.75 -6.63 5.13
CA PHE A 202 -24.86 -6.15 4.07
C PHE A 202 -24.51 -7.28 3.13
N ASP A 203 -24.51 -7.00 1.82
CA ASP A 203 -24.00 -7.93 0.83
C ASP A 203 -22.49 -8.10 0.96
N TYR A 204 -21.80 -7.00 1.30
CA TYR A 204 -20.35 -7.00 1.51
C TYR A 204 -19.99 -6.18 2.75
N VAL A 205 -19.12 -6.76 3.60
CA VAL A 205 -18.40 -6.04 4.66
C VAL A 205 -16.93 -6.06 4.32
N ILE A 206 -16.32 -4.88 4.14
CA ILE A 206 -14.94 -4.73 3.68
C ILE A 206 -14.13 -4.01 4.77
N THR A 207 -13.21 -4.73 5.41
CA THR A 207 -12.26 -4.11 6.33
C THR A 207 -11.09 -3.50 5.56
N VAL A 208 -10.70 -2.26 5.91
CA VAL A 208 -9.67 -1.50 5.16
C VAL A 208 -8.40 -1.24 5.96
N CYS A 209 -8.21 -1.90 7.09
CA CYS A 209 -6.96 -1.90 7.86
C CYS A 209 -6.85 -3.18 8.71
N ASP A 210 -5.61 -3.61 9.00
CA ASP A 210 -5.36 -4.86 9.74
C ASP A 210 -5.94 -4.79 11.16
N ARG A 211 -5.79 -3.67 11.85
CA ARG A 211 -6.36 -3.48 13.19
C ARG A 211 -7.89 -3.64 13.22
N ALA A 212 -8.59 -3.12 12.21
CA ALA A 212 -10.03 -3.33 12.10
C ALA A 212 -10.35 -4.78 11.73
N ARG A 213 -9.52 -5.45 10.94
CA ARG A 213 -9.67 -6.88 10.61
C ARG A 213 -9.61 -7.75 11.87
N GLU A 214 -8.67 -7.48 12.76
CA GLU A 214 -8.48 -8.24 14.03
C GLU A 214 -9.59 -7.92 15.05
N ALA A 215 -9.98 -6.65 15.16
CA ALA A 215 -10.99 -6.17 16.12
C ALA A 215 -12.41 -6.19 15.55
N CYS A 216 -12.61 -6.54 14.28
CA CYS A 216 -13.92 -6.47 13.64
C CYS A 216 -14.85 -7.53 14.22
N PRO A 217 -15.99 -7.14 14.79
CA PRO A 217 -16.96 -8.10 15.25
C PRO A 217 -17.49 -8.92 14.07
N VAL A 218 -17.96 -10.13 14.36
CA VAL A 218 -18.66 -10.94 13.36
C VAL A 218 -19.96 -10.24 12.99
N PHE A 219 -20.20 -10.05 11.70
CA PHE A 219 -21.45 -9.51 11.18
C PHE A 219 -22.37 -10.67 10.77
N PRO A 220 -23.35 -11.07 11.58
CA PRO A 220 -24.24 -12.21 11.27
C PRO A 220 -25.05 -11.99 9.99
N GLY A 221 -25.30 -10.72 9.63
CA GLY A 221 -26.02 -10.34 8.42
C GLY A 221 -25.13 -10.12 7.19
N ALA A 222 -23.80 -10.25 7.31
CA ALA A 222 -22.90 -10.09 6.16
C ALA A 222 -22.89 -11.36 5.31
N VAL A 223 -23.12 -11.19 4.01
CA VAL A 223 -23.05 -12.32 3.07
C VAL A 223 -21.61 -12.59 2.66
N ASN A 224 -20.82 -11.54 2.50
CA ASN A 224 -19.41 -11.59 2.09
C ASN A 224 -18.56 -10.70 2.96
N SER A 225 -17.40 -11.19 3.39
CA SER A 225 -16.40 -10.39 4.11
C SER A 225 -15.11 -10.36 3.30
N LEU A 226 -14.61 -9.16 3.03
CA LEU A 226 -13.38 -8.91 2.29
C LEU A 226 -12.41 -8.08 3.15
N HIS A 227 -11.14 -8.12 2.80
CA HIS A 227 -10.11 -7.30 3.43
C HIS A 227 -9.26 -6.58 2.40
N TRP A 228 -9.24 -5.24 2.47
CA TRP A 228 -8.37 -4.40 1.66
C TRP A 228 -7.34 -3.73 2.57
N GLY A 229 -6.20 -4.36 2.80
CA GLY A 229 -5.12 -3.79 3.60
C GLY A 229 -4.61 -2.48 2.99
N LEU A 230 -4.85 -1.35 3.68
CA LEU A 230 -4.42 -0.01 3.28
C LEU A 230 -3.57 0.58 4.40
N ASP A 231 -2.44 1.18 4.02
CA ASP A 231 -1.62 1.96 4.94
C ASP A 231 -2.41 3.15 5.50
N ASP A 232 -2.14 3.55 6.75
CA ASP A 232 -2.82 4.69 7.34
C ASP A 232 -2.23 6.01 6.86
N PRO A 233 -2.93 6.79 6.02
CA PRO A 233 -2.42 8.08 5.56
C PRO A 233 -2.32 9.10 6.69
N ALA A 234 -3.02 8.89 7.83
CA ALA A 234 -2.97 9.80 8.97
C ALA A 234 -1.71 9.63 9.83
N GLU A 235 -1.00 8.49 9.71
CA GLU A 235 0.27 8.25 10.40
C GLU A 235 1.48 8.92 9.71
N VAL A 236 1.30 9.48 8.51
CA VAL A 236 2.39 10.17 7.80
C VAL A 236 2.72 11.48 8.49
N GLU A 237 3.94 11.58 8.99
CA GLU A 237 4.51 12.81 9.55
C GLU A 237 5.10 13.68 8.43
N GLY A 238 5.15 15.01 8.66
CA GLY A 238 5.74 15.97 7.72
C GLY A 238 4.87 17.19 7.48
N THR A 239 5.14 17.87 6.37
CA THR A 239 4.42 19.06 5.92
C THR A 239 2.98 18.75 5.51
N GLU A 240 2.11 19.75 5.45
CA GLU A 240 0.75 19.60 4.93
C GLU A 240 0.72 18.98 3.51
N THR A 241 1.68 19.33 2.68
CA THR A 241 1.79 18.82 1.32
C THR A 241 2.10 17.32 1.31
N GLU A 242 3.01 16.86 2.17
CA GLU A 242 3.35 15.44 2.30
C GLU A 242 2.19 14.62 2.87
N LYS A 243 1.51 15.15 3.89
CA LYS A 243 0.30 14.55 4.44
C LYS A 243 -0.79 14.43 3.37
N LEU A 244 -1.12 15.51 2.67
CA LEU A 244 -2.12 15.48 1.60
C LEU A 244 -1.74 14.49 0.48
N ALA A 245 -0.46 14.38 0.13
CA ALA A 245 0.02 13.41 -0.84
C ALA A 245 -0.22 11.95 -0.40
N ALA A 246 -0.14 11.65 0.90
CA ALA A 246 -0.49 10.34 1.44
C ALA A 246 -1.99 10.02 1.24
N PHE A 247 -2.87 10.97 1.55
CA PHE A 247 -4.31 10.79 1.32
C PHE A 247 -4.68 10.65 -0.15
N ARG A 248 -4.00 11.36 -1.06
CA ARG A 248 -4.14 11.18 -2.51
C ARG A 248 -3.75 9.76 -2.95
N ARG A 249 -2.62 9.24 -2.44
CA ARG A 249 -2.19 7.85 -2.73
C ARG A 249 -3.24 6.85 -2.27
N THR A 250 -3.74 6.97 -1.03
CA THR A 250 -4.84 6.12 -0.53
C THR A 250 -6.07 6.22 -1.42
N GLY A 251 -6.43 7.42 -1.89
CA GLY A 251 -7.53 7.62 -2.84
C GLY A 251 -7.34 6.87 -4.16
N LEU A 252 -6.12 6.90 -4.71
CA LEU A 252 -5.78 6.16 -5.93
C LEU A 252 -5.81 4.64 -5.71
N GLU A 253 -5.26 4.16 -4.60
CA GLU A 253 -5.27 2.74 -4.24
C GLU A 253 -6.70 2.20 -4.05
N VAL A 254 -7.54 2.94 -3.34
CA VAL A 254 -8.97 2.59 -3.18
C VAL A 254 -9.70 2.63 -4.52
N SER A 255 -9.44 3.63 -5.35
CA SER A 255 -10.05 3.73 -6.70
C SER A 255 -9.70 2.53 -7.58
N ALA A 256 -8.45 2.06 -7.51
CA ALA A 256 -7.99 0.87 -8.24
C ALA A 256 -8.72 -0.41 -7.79
N ARG A 257 -9.11 -0.53 -6.52
CA ARG A 257 -9.87 -1.66 -5.99
C ARG A 257 -11.39 -1.53 -6.22
N VAL A 258 -11.93 -0.33 -6.08
CA VAL A 258 -13.37 -0.05 -6.24
C VAL A 258 -13.85 -0.33 -7.65
N ARG A 259 -13.10 0.06 -8.67
CA ARG A 259 -13.51 -0.11 -10.07
C ARG A 259 -13.76 -1.57 -10.48
N PRO A 260 -12.82 -2.51 -10.29
CA PRO A 260 -13.08 -3.93 -10.56
C PRO A 260 -14.13 -4.52 -9.61
N PHE A 261 -14.17 -4.11 -8.34
CA PHE A 261 -15.18 -4.56 -7.38
C PHE A 261 -16.60 -4.29 -7.86
N ILE A 262 -16.89 -3.10 -8.41
CA ILE A 262 -18.21 -2.75 -8.95
C ILE A 262 -18.64 -3.78 -10.01
N GLU A 263 -17.79 -4.05 -10.99
CA GLU A 263 -18.12 -4.97 -12.08
C GLU A 263 -18.40 -6.39 -11.56
N VAL A 264 -17.60 -6.85 -10.61
CA VAL A 264 -17.74 -8.21 -10.08
C VAL A 264 -18.94 -8.32 -9.15
N ALA A 265 -19.20 -7.33 -8.30
CA ALA A 265 -20.35 -7.31 -7.41
C ALA A 265 -21.67 -7.28 -8.21
N LEU A 266 -21.75 -6.50 -9.28
CA LEU A 266 -22.90 -6.46 -10.18
C LEU A 266 -23.11 -7.82 -10.86
N ARG A 267 -22.06 -8.44 -11.40
CA ARG A 267 -22.15 -9.78 -12.00
C ARG A 267 -22.60 -10.84 -10.98
N ALA A 268 -22.08 -10.79 -9.76
CA ALA A 268 -22.47 -11.70 -8.69
C ALA A 268 -23.95 -11.52 -8.31
N ALA A 269 -24.49 -10.30 -8.41
CA ALA A 269 -25.90 -9.98 -8.22
C ALA A 269 -26.77 -10.30 -9.45
N GLY A 270 -26.21 -10.82 -10.56
CA GLY A 270 -26.93 -11.07 -11.81
C GLY A 270 -27.36 -9.78 -12.54
N ARG A 271 -26.64 -8.66 -12.32
CA ARG A 271 -26.95 -7.33 -12.83
C ARG A 271 -25.88 -6.83 -13.80
N THR A 272 -26.29 -6.00 -14.75
CA THR A 272 -25.38 -5.20 -15.56
C THR A 272 -25.40 -3.76 -15.07
N ARG A 273 -24.28 -3.06 -15.21
CA ARG A 273 -24.15 -1.66 -14.78
C ARG A 273 -25.24 -0.80 -15.41
N ARG A 274 -26.01 -0.10 -14.59
CA ARG A 274 -26.94 0.93 -15.10
C ARG A 274 -26.11 2.06 -15.68
N ALA A 275 -26.37 2.46 -16.91
CA ALA A 275 -25.70 3.60 -17.51
C ALA A 275 -25.96 4.82 -16.63
N ALA A 276 -24.90 5.46 -16.13
CA ALA A 276 -25.04 6.73 -15.42
C ALA A 276 -25.68 7.72 -16.41
N LEU A 277 -26.91 8.15 -16.13
CA LEU A 277 -27.52 9.28 -16.82
C LEU A 277 -26.67 10.51 -16.45
N VAL A 278 -25.77 10.88 -17.35
CA VAL A 278 -25.08 12.16 -17.30
C VAL A 278 -26.15 13.21 -17.58
N SER A 279 -26.63 13.87 -16.55
CA SER A 279 -27.41 15.10 -16.61
C SER A 279 -26.52 16.30 -16.35
#